data_23af045b885dc1fad8c636ca50f085e8
#
_entry.id   23af045b885dc1fad8c636ca50f085e8
#
_cell.length_a   1.000
_cell.length_b   1.000
_cell.length_c   1.000
_cell.angle_alpha   90.00
_cell.angle_beta   90.00
_cell.angle_gamma   90.00
#
_symmetry.space_group_name_H-M   'P 1'
#
loop_
_entity.id
_entity.type
_entity.pdbx_description
1 polymer ?
#
loop_
_entity_poly.entity_id
_entity_poly.type
_entity_poly.pdbx_seq_one_letter_code
_entity_poly.pdbx_strand_id
1 'polypeptide(L)'
;ERNAAGKRTVFIVPVGPVGQYPYFVQRVNEERISLKNVWFFNMDEYLDEHDRPIDFDSHLSFRGFMHREVYQKIRKELVMDAKQRIFPDPDHPRLLTETLEGLGGADVCYCGPGWTGHLAFIEPDAPEFAEQA
;
A
#
# COMPACT_ATOMS: atom_id res chain seq x y z
N GLU A 1 0.12 -19.44 -1.12
CA GLU A 1 -0.42 -20.44 -2.08
C GLU A 1 -0.51 -19.85 -3.49
N ARG A 2 -1.28 -18.77 -3.75
CA ARG A 2 -1.45 -18.17 -5.10
C ARG A 2 -0.11 -17.79 -5.74
N ASN A 3 0.71 -17.06 -5.01
CA ASN A 3 2.02 -16.60 -5.48
C ASN A 3 2.97 -17.79 -5.79
N ALA A 4 2.96 -18.83 -4.96
CA ALA A 4 3.73 -20.06 -5.20
C ALA A 4 3.24 -20.81 -6.44
N ALA A 5 1.97 -20.65 -6.83
CA ALA A 5 1.38 -21.18 -8.06
C ALA A 5 1.60 -20.26 -9.29
N GLY A 6 2.45 -19.23 -9.16
CA GLY A 6 2.71 -18.25 -10.22
C GLY A 6 1.54 -17.29 -10.49
N LYS A 7 0.50 -17.31 -9.65
CA LYS A 7 -0.65 -16.41 -9.79
C LYS A 7 -0.37 -15.06 -9.14
N ARG A 8 -0.75 -14.00 -9.83
CA ARG A 8 -0.71 -12.65 -9.30
C ARG A 8 -1.59 -12.53 -8.05
N THR A 9 -1.12 -11.75 -7.08
CA THR A 9 -1.90 -11.38 -5.91
C THR A 9 -1.80 -9.86 -5.71
N VAL A 10 -2.94 -9.20 -5.58
CA VAL A 10 -3.06 -7.76 -5.45
C VAL A 10 -3.56 -7.41 -4.06
N PHE A 11 -2.77 -6.64 -3.32
CA PHE A 11 -3.10 -6.17 -1.99
C PHE A 11 -3.27 -4.65 -1.97
N ILE A 12 -4.29 -4.18 -1.26
CA ILE A 12 -4.34 -2.80 -0.78
C ILE A 12 -3.81 -2.81 0.64
N VAL A 13 -2.84 -1.94 0.94
CA VAL A 13 -2.09 -1.94 2.21
C VAL A 13 -2.04 -0.57 2.85
N PRO A 14 -2.27 -0.45 4.17
CA PRO A 14 -2.17 0.79 4.92
C PRO A 14 -0.74 1.01 5.41
N VAL A 15 -0.37 2.25 5.73
CA VAL A 15 0.88 2.55 6.43
C VAL A 15 0.67 2.98 7.89
N GLY A 16 -0.51 3.43 8.28
CA GLY A 16 -0.81 3.81 9.67
C GLY A 16 -0.46 2.72 10.70
N PRO A 17 -0.98 1.48 10.61
CA PRO A 17 -0.64 0.39 11.52
C PRO A 17 0.70 -0.24 11.14
N VAL A 18 1.81 0.43 11.46
CA VAL A 18 3.17 0.02 11.04
C VAL A 18 3.72 -1.22 11.74
N GLY A 19 3.18 -1.59 12.91
CA GLY A 19 3.69 -2.69 13.73
C GLY A 19 3.67 -4.06 13.07
N GLN A 20 2.88 -4.27 12.03
CA GLN A 20 2.79 -5.52 11.26
C GLN A 20 3.98 -5.76 10.33
N TYR A 21 4.61 -4.68 9.81
CA TYR A 21 5.62 -4.80 8.76
C TYR A 21 6.92 -5.49 9.17
N PRO A 22 7.47 -5.31 10.39
CA PRO A 22 8.62 -6.09 10.82
C PRO A 22 8.38 -7.60 10.78
N TYR A 23 7.22 -8.05 11.23
CA TYR A 23 6.85 -9.47 11.19
C TYR A 23 6.65 -9.97 9.75
N PHE A 24 6.03 -9.16 8.91
CA PHE A 24 5.88 -9.48 7.49
C PHE A 24 7.24 -9.66 6.80
N VAL A 25 8.17 -8.71 6.99
CA VAL A 25 9.51 -8.77 6.43
C VAL A 25 10.28 -9.99 6.94
N GLN A 26 10.21 -10.24 8.25
CA GLN A 26 10.84 -11.41 8.88
C GLN A 26 10.34 -12.71 8.22
N ARG A 27 9.02 -12.91 8.16
CA ARG A 27 8.44 -14.13 7.60
C ARG A 27 8.76 -14.32 6.11
N VAL A 28 8.68 -13.23 5.33
CA VAL A 28 9.06 -13.27 3.90
C VAL A 28 10.49 -13.76 3.73
N ASN A 29 11.41 -13.26 4.54
CA ASN A 29 12.82 -13.62 4.46
C ASN A 29 13.13 -15.04 4.98
N GLU A 30 12.54 -15.42 6.12
CA GLU A 30 12.78 -16.74 6.76
C GLU A 30 12.17 -17.86 5.94
N GLU A 31 10.92 -17.70 5.51
CA GLU A 31 10.18 -18.70 4.74
C GLU A 31 10.48 -18.62 3.23
N ARG A 32 11.35 -17.68 2.81
CA ARG A 32 11.75 -17.44 1.41
C ARG A 32 10.54 -17.25 0.48
N ILE A 33 9.54 -16.49 0.93
CA ILE A 33 8.33 -16.21 0.17
C ILE A 33 8.64 -15.23 -0.95
N SER A 34 8.58 -15.67 -2.20
CA SER A 34 8.76 -14.77 -3.34
C SER A 34 7.56 -13.82 -3.47
N LEU A 35 7.82 -12.52 -3.53
CA LEU A 35 6.82 -11.48 -3.78
C LEU A 35 6.81 -11.03 -5.25
N LYS A 36 7.50 -11.73 -6.15
CA LYS A 36 7.63 -11.32 -7.56
C LYS A 36 6.30 -11.19 -8.32
N ASN A 37 5.27 -11.90 -7.88
CA ASN A 37 3.92 -11.83 -8.45
C ASN A 37 2.94 -11.02 -7.55
N VAL A 38 3.44 -10.29 -6.56
CA VAL A 38 2.63 -9.52 -5.62
C VAL A 38 2.64 -8.05 -6.01
N TRP A 39 1.47 -7.42 -5.94
CA TRP A 39 1.28 -5.99 -6.13
C TRP A 39 0.80 -5.38 -4.83
N PHE A 40 1.42 -4.27 -4.43
CA PHE A 40 1.00 -3.45 -3.30
C PHE A 40 0.45 -2.12 -3.80
N PHE A 41 -0.80 -1.86 -3.47
CA PHE A 41 -1.44 -0.57 -3.61
C PHE A 41 -1.51 0.07 -2.22
N ASN A 42 -0.78 1.14 -2.02
CA ASN A 42 -0.84 1.88 -0.76
C ASN A 42 -2.08 2.78 -0.76
N MET A 43 -2.80 2.81 0.38
CA MET A 43 -4.10 3.50 0.47
C MET A 43 -3.96 5.00 0.29
N ASP A 44 -2.90 5.56 0.87
CA ASP A 44 -2.77 6.99 1.09
C ASP A 44 -1.29 7.43 1.07
N GLU A 45 -1.10 8.72 0.96
CA GLU A 45 0.16 9.44 1.15
C GLU A 45 -0.16 10.87 1.58
N TYR A 46 0.69 11.47 2.35
CA TYR A 46 0.60 12.89 2.70
C TYR A 46 1.02 13.78 1.54
N LEU A 47 0.35 14.92 1.43
CA LEU A 47 0.73 16.01 0.54
C LEU A 47 1.38 17.14 1.35
N ASP A 48 2.21 17.92 0.68
CA ASP A 48 2.76 19.16 1.24
C ASP A 48 1.76 20.34 1.08
N GLU A 49 2.14 21.52 1.55
CA GLU A 49 1.34 22.75 1.45
C GLU A 49 1.09 23.24 0.01
N HIS A 50 1.66 22.58 -0.98
CA HIS A 50 1.50 22.86 -2.40
C HIS A 50 0.81 21.71 -3.16
N ASP A 51 0.10 20.85 -2.43
CA ASP A 51 -0.57 19.66 -2.99
C ASP A 51 0.35 18.67 -3.71
N ARG A 52 1.64 18.67 -3.38
CA ARG A 52 2.61 17.72 -3.92
C ARG A 52 2.87 16.60 -2.91
N PRO A 53 3.24 15.39 -3.36
CA PRO A 53 3.65 14.34 -2.44
C PRO A 53 4.74 14.83 -1.49
N ILE A 54 4.56 14.59 -0.19
CA ILE A 54 5.55 14.97 0.82
C ILE A 54 6.94 14.41 0.50
N ASP A 55 7.99 15.11 0.96
CA ASP A 55 9.37 14.68 0.77
C ASP A 55 9.54 13.21 1.17
N PHE A 56 10.16 12.44 0.28
CA PHE A 56 10.40 11.01 0.46
C PHE A 56 11.19 10.67 1.73
N ASP A 57 12.11 11.55 2.12
CA ASP A 57 12.95 11.37 3.31
C ASP A 57 12.27 11.87 4.60
N SER A 58 11.11 12.52 4.49
CA SER A 58 10.30 12.89 5.64
C SER A 58 9.91 11.64 6.45
N HIS A 59 9.90 11.79 7.80
CA HIS A 59 9.40 10.75 8.69
C HIS A 59 7.89 10.49 8.54
N LEU A 60 7.16 11.43 7.94
CA LEU A 60 5.73 11.30 7.65
C LEU A 60 5.45 10.60 6.32
N SER A 61 6.45 10.49 5.42
CA SER A 61 6.21 9.89 4.11
C SER A 61 5.95 8.38 4.21
N PHE A 62 4.80 7.97 3.75
CA PHE A 62 4.41 6.55 3.68
C PHE A 62 5.23 5.81 2.61
N ARG A 63 5.52 6.47 1.49
CA ARG A 63 6.44 5.92 0.47
C ARG A 63 7.83 5.71 1.04
N GLY A 64 8.34 6.71 1.76
CA GLY A 64 9.63 6.62 2.44
C GLY A 64 9.66 5.52 3.48
N PHE A 65 8.62 5.41 4.31
CA PHE A 65 8.48 4.34 5.30
C PHE A 65 8.51 2.95 4.63
N MET A 66 7.65 2.72 3.64
CA MET A 66 7.58 1.43 2.95
C MET A 66 8.90 1.07 2.27
N HIS A 67 9.60 2.04 1.73
CA HIS A 67 10.91 1.82 1.14
C HIS A 67 11.93 1.37 2.17
N ARG A 68 12.09 2.14 3.26
CA ARG A 68 13.11 1.89 4.30
C ARG A 68 12.80 0.65 5.16
N GLU A 69 11.53 0.49 5.55
CA GLU A 69 11.15 -0.49 6.56
C GLU A 69 10.66 -1.82 5.96
N VAL A 70 10.28 -1.82 4.68
CA VAL A 70 9.74 -3.01 4.03
C VAL A 70 10.62 -3.43 2.85
N TYR A 71 10.64 -2.63 1.79
CA TYR A 71 11.22 -3.10 0.52
C TYR A 71 12.73 -3.29 0.57
N GLN A 72 13.46 -2.43 1.29
CA GLN A 72 14.91 -2.58 1.47
C GLN A 72 15.29 -3.71 2.43
N LYS A 73 14.39 -4.09 3.35
CA LYS A 73 14.65 -5.16 4.34
C LYS A 73 14.31 -6.56 3.83
N ILE A 74 13.54 -6.65 2.75
CA ILE A 74 13.29 -7.93 2.07
C ILE A 74 14.47 -8.25 1.15
N ARG A 75 14.87 -9.52 1.15
CA ARG A 75 15.94 -10.01 0.27
C ARG A 75 15.65 -9.65 -1.18
N LYS A 76 16.66 -9.18 -1.91
CA LYS A 76 16.54 -8.67 -3.29
C LYS A 76 15.90 -9.67 -4.26
N GLU A 77 16.19 -10.94 -4.09
CA GLU A 77 15.62 -12.00 -4.92
C GLU A 77 14.14 -12.30 -4.63
N LEU A 78 13.62 -11.85 -3.48
CA LEU A 78 12.23 -12.10 -3.05
C LEU A 78 11.30 -10.90 -3.27
N VAL A 79 11.81 -9.68 -3.17
CA VAL A 79 11.00 -8.47 -3.22
C VAL A 79 10.41 -8.23 -4.62
N MET A 80 9.18 -7.68 -4.66
CA MET A 80 8.52 -7.30 -5.91
C MET A 80 9.26 -6.15 -6.62
N ASP A 81 9.07 -6.02 -7.91
CA ASP A 81 9.63 -4.93 -8.71
C ASP A 81 9.01 -3.57 -8.32
N ALA A 82 9.74 -2.48 -8.57
CA ALA A 82 9.28 -1.13 -8.23
C ALA A 82 7.92 -0.78 -8.86
N LYS A 83 7.67 -1.22 -10.10
CA LYS A 83 6.41 -1.01 -10.82
C LYS A 83 5.17 -1.66 -10.17
N GLN A 84 5.39 -2.57 -9.21
CA GLN A 84 4.34 -3.27 -8.48
C GLN A 84 4.03 -2.62 -7.12
N ARG A 85 4.67 -1.49 -6.81
CA ARG A 85 4.55 -0.72 -5.57
C ARG A 85 3.84 0.58 -5.87
N ILE A 86 2.51 0.55 -5.88
CA ILE A 86 1.69 1.69 -6.31
C ILE A 86 1.36 2.58 -5.11
N PHE A 87 1.53 3.88 -5.30
CA PHE A 87 1.14 4.92 -4.34
C PHE A 87 0.21 5.91 -5.01
N PRO A 88 -0.69 6.58 -4.27
CA PRO A 88 -1.44 7.70 -4.78
C PRO A 88 -0.49 8.78 -5.34
N ASP A 89 -0.85 9.31 -6.49
CA ASP A 89 -0.10 10.36 -7.16
C ASP A 89 -1.08 11.48 -7.55
N PRO A 90 -0.97 12.68 -6.96
CA PRO A 90 -1.86 13.79 -7.25
C PRO A 90 -1.75 14.30 -8.70
N ASP A 91 -0.60 14.13 -9.34
CA ASP A 91 -0.41 14.49 -10.76
C ASP A 91 -1.10 13.48 -11.70
N HIS A 92 -1.34 12.26 -11.22
CA HIS A 92 -1.97 11.17 -11.97
C HIS A 92 -3.04 10.46 -11.14
N PRO A 93 -4.13 11.16 -10.72
CA PRO A 93 -5.10 10.63 -9.75
C PRO A 93 -5.85 9.38 -10.22
N ARG A 94 -5.92 9.14 -11.52
CA ARG A 94 -6.57 7.95 -12.09
C ARG A 94 -5.65 6.74 -12.20
N LEU A 95 -4.34 6.93 -12.14
CA LEU A 95 -3.36 5.87 -12.38
C LEU A 95 -3.55 4.68 -11.45
N LEU A 96 -3.84 4.94 -10.18
CA LEU A 96 -4.07 3.90 -9.18
C LEU A 96 -5.31 3.05 -9.54
N THR A 97 -6.44 3.70 -9.82
CA THR A 97 -7.70 3.03 -10.18
C THR A 97 -7.55 2.26 -11.49
N GLU A 98 -7.03 2.91 -12.54
CA GLU A 98 -6.83 2.28 -13.85
C GLU A 98 -5.89 1.07 -13.77
N THR A 99 -4.82 1.18 -12.98
CA THR A 99 -3.89 0.06 -12.76
C THR A 99 -4.58 -1.08 -12.02
N LEU A 100 -5.33 -0.75 -10.96
CA LEU A 100 -6.06 -1.75 -10.16
C LEU A 100 -7.12 -2.48 -10.99
N GLU A 101 -7.89 -1.76 -11.78
CA GLU A 101 -8.90 -2.31 -12.70
C GLU A 101 -8.24 -3.19 -13.78
N GLY A 102 -7.15 -2.72 -14.39
CA GLY A 102 -6.38 -3.49 -15.36
C GLY A 102 -5.79 -4.79 -14.80
N LEU A 103 -5.62 -4.86 -13.49
CA LEU A 103 -5.23 -6.07 -12.76
C LEU A 103 -6.42 -6.94 -12.34
N GLY A 104 -7.65 -6.51 -12.57
CA GLY A 104 -8.87 -7.24 -12.19
C GLY A 104 -9.30 -7.02 -10.74
N GLY A 105 -8.87 -5.92 -10.13
CA GLY A 105 -9.20 -5.55 -8.76
C GLY A 105 -8.22 -6.08 -7.71
N ALA A 106 -8.52 -5.77 -6.45
CA ALA A 106 -7.75 -6.26 -5.30
C ALA A 106 -8.21 -7.65 -4.86
N ASP A 107 -7.28 -8.52 -4.53
CA ASP A 107 -7.58 -9.82 -3.90
C ASP A 107 -7.83 -9.67 -2.39
N VAL A 108 -7.12 -8.75 -1.74
CA VAL A 108 -7.24 -8.48 -0.30
C VAL A 108 -6.97 -7.00 -0.04
N CYS A 109 -7.80 -6.41 0.81
CA CYS A 109 -7.58 -5.09 1.38
C CYS A 109 -7.32 -5.22 2.88
N TYR A 110 -6.15 -4.79 3.32
CA TYR A 110 -5.84 -4.63 4.73
C TYR A 110 -6.15 -3.19 5.13
N CYS A 111 -7.06 -3.01 6.05
CA CYS A 111 -7.35 -1.71 6.63
C CYS A 111 -7.58 -1.83 8.13
N GLY A 112 -7.42 -0.73 8.83
CA GLY A 112 -7.76 -0.60 10.24
C GLY A 112 -8.53 0.70 10.44
N PRO A 113 -9.56 0.71 11.30
CA PRO A 113 -10.22 1.96 11.67
C PRO A 113 -9.23 2.84 12.43
N GLY A 114 -9.16 4.11 12.05
CA GLY A 114 -8.42 5.10 12.81
C GLY A 114 -9.13 5.50 14.11
N TRP A 115 -8.58 6.47 14.82
CA TRP A 115 -9.08 6.90 16.13
C TRP A 115 -10.54 7.38 16.11
N THR A 116 -10.94 8.08 15.05
CA THR A 116 -12.32 8.57 14.85
C THR A 116 -13.23 7.54 14.17
N GLY A 117 -12.70 6.38 13.80
CA GLY A 117 -13.40 5.39 12.98
C GLY A 117 -13.18 5.56 11.48
N HIS A 118 -12.29 6.48 11.08
CA HIS A 118 -11.96 6.70 9.67
C HIS A 118 -11.28 5.48 9.03
N LEU A 119 -11.47 5.35 7.72
CA LEU A 119 -10.74 4.39 6.87
C LEU A 119 -9.88 5.18 5.88
N ALA A 120 -8.59 4.91 5.84
CA ALA A 120 -7.62 5.75 5.14
C ALA A 120 -7.76 7.21 5.62
N PHE A 121 -7.91 8.19 4.74
CA PHE A 121 -8.20 9.58 5.10
C PHE A 121 -9.68 9.96 4.96
N ILE A 122 -10.60 8.98 4.98
CA ILE A 122 -12.05 9.22 4.84
C ILE A 122 -12.71 9.08 6.22
N GLU A 123 -13.22 10.18 6.73
CA GLU A 123 -13.94 10.22 8.02
C GLU A 123 -15.34 9.60 7.92
N PRO A 124 -15.91 9.05 9.02
CA PRO A 124 -17.20 8.39 9.00
C PRO A 124 -18.39 9.29 8.61
N ASP A 125 -18.27 10.59 8.82
CA ASP A 125 -19.27 11.59 8.47
C ASP A 125 -19.02 12.28 7.12
N ALA A 126 -18.08 11.74 6.33
CA ALA A 126 -17.82 12.26 5.00
C ALA A 126 -19.07 12.18 4.12
N PRO A 127 -19.35 13.20 3.29
CA PRO A 127 -20.55 13.28 2.46
C PRO A 127 -20.76 12.06 1.56
N GLU A 128 -19.70 11.40 1.15
CA GLU A 128 -19.72 10.20 0.31
C GLU A 128 -20.45 9.02 0.97
N PHE A 129 -20.56 9.00 2.30
CA PHE A 129 -21.31 7.97 3.03
C PHE A 129 -22.78 8.35 3.27
N ALA A 130 -23.13 9.63 3.21
CA ALA A 130 -24.50 10.11 3.44
C ALA A 130 -25.45 9.77 2.29
N GLU A 131 -24.95 9.57 1.09
CA GLU A 131 -25.78 9.27 -0.10
C GLU A 131 -26.23 7.81 -0.20
N GLN A 132 -25.78 6.93 0.71
CA GLN A 132 -26.07 5.49 0.68
C GLN A 132 -27.02 5.01 1.79
N ALA A 133 -27.59 5.93 2.58
CA ALA A 133 -28.47 5.62 3.70
C ALA A 133 -29.97 5.72 3.32
#